data_95f0233064194c9a42ffd2d059125a1b
#
_entry.id   95f0233064194c9a42ffd2d059125a1b
#
_cell.length_a   1.000
_cell.length_b   1.000
_cell.length_c   1.000
_cell.angle_alpha   90.00
_cell.angle_beta   90.00
_cell.angle_gamma   90.00
#
_symmetry.space_group_name_H-M   'P 1'
#
loop_
_entity.id
_entity.type
_entity.pdbx_description
1 polymer ?
#
loop_
_entity_poly.entity_id
_entity_poly.type
_entity_poly.pdbx_seq_one_letter_code
_entity_poly.pdbx_strand_id
1 'polypeptide(L)'
;SGKVVCVDKGEWDKGGSPEHIDLFNEEWIAECREHLTENGTIWISGTYHNIFSVANKLTQLGFKILNVITWAKTNPPPNISCRYFTYSTEFIIWARKCPKKPHYFNYDLMKLLNENKQMTDVWRLPAIARWEKSQGKHPTQKPLALLTRIILASTKPGAWILDPFAGSSTTGIAANLLGRRFLGIDKEKQYLE
;
A
#
# COMPACT_ATOMS: atom_id res chain seq x y z
N SER A 1 32.02 8.79 16.10
CA SER A 1 30.94 8.14 16.83
C SER A 1 29.65 8.30 16.02
N GLY A 2 29.32 7.29 15.20
CA GLY A 2 28.10 7.27 14.42
C GLY A 2 26.91 7.03 15.31
N LYS A 3 25.97 7.98 15.41
CA LYS A 3 24.65 7.72 15.99
C LYS A 3 23.91 6.76 15.09
N VAL A 4 23.64 5.56 15.58
CA VAL A 4 22.69 4.64 14.95
C VAL A 4 21.31 5.30 15.07
N VAL A 5 20.79 5.80 13.96
CA VAL A 5 19.41 6.32 13.89
C VAL A 5 18.51 5.09 13.77
N CYS A 6 18.04 4.58 14.89
CA CYS A 6 16.94 3.63 14.93
C CYS A 6 15.66 4.43 14.74
N VAL A 7 14.97 4.23 13.64
CA VAL A 7 13.63 4.79 13.44
C VAL A 7 12.68 3.88 14.21
N ASP A 8 12.22 4.32 15.38
CA ASP A 8 11.15 3.65 16.11
C ASP A 8 9.85 3.83 15.31
N LYS A 9 9.34 2.74 14.77
CA LYS A 9 8.12 2.71 13.96
C LYS A 9 6.86 2.41 14.78
N GLY A 10 6.99 2.38 16.11
CA GLY A 10 5.92 2.08 17.05
C GLY A 10 5.90 0.61 17.53
N GLU A 11 5.05 0.32 18.51
CA GLU A 11 4.98 -1.01 19.14
C GLU A 11 4.55 -2.12 18.19
N TRP A 12 3.77 -1.79 17.17
CA TRP A 12 3.30 -2.71 16.14
C TRP A 12 4.43 -3.26 15.22
N ASP A 13 5.59 -2.59 15.15
CA ASP A 13 6.76 -3.01 14.36
C ASP A 13 7.79 -3.78 15.23
N LYS A 14 7.54 -3.89 16.53
CA LYS A 14 8.36 -4.67 17.48
C LYS A 14 8.01 -6.14 17.39
N GLY A 15 8.41 -6.75 16.29
CA GLY A 15 8.54 -8.17 16.02
C GLY A 15 7.74 -9.15 16.89
N GLY A 16 6.50 -9.44 16.50
CA GLY A 16 5.84 -10.67 16.93
C GLY A 16 6.54 -11.90 16.31
N SER A 17 6.27 -13.11 16.86
CA SER A 17 6.69 -14.33 16.17
C SER A 17 6.07 -14.39 14.76
N PRO A 18 6.63 -15.16 13.82
CA PRO A 18 6.04 -15.33 12.49
C PRO A 18 4.56 -15.76 12.55
N GLU A 19 4.19 -16.59 13.52
CA GLU A 19 2.81 -17.05 13.74
C GLU A 19 1.90 -15.89 14.15
N HIS A 20 2.38 -14.96 14.96
CA HIS A 20 1.62 -13.79 15.38
C HIS A 20 1.38 -12.82 14.21
N ILE A 21 2.39 -12.63 13.37
CA ILE A 21 2.27 -11.82 12.14
C ILE A 21 1.25 -12.46 11.20
N ASP A 22 1.29 -13.76 11.04
CA ASP A 22 0.36 -14.52 10.19
C ASP A 22 -1.08 -14.41 10.68
N LEU A 23 -1.31 -14.58 11.99
CA LEU A 23 -2.63 -14.45 12.60
C LEU A 23 -3.18 -13.03 12.44
N PHE A 24 -2.37 -12.02 12.75
CA PHE A 24 -2.76 -10.63 12.57
C PHE A 24 -3.15 -10.32 11.11
N ASN A 25 -2.34 -10.79 10.14
CA ASN A 25 -2.63 -10.59 8.72
C ASN A 25 -3.93 -11.30 8.31
N GLU A 26 -4.19 -12.50 8.83
CA GLU A 26 -5.42 -13.24 8.56
C GLU A 26 -6.66 -12.48 9.06
N GLU A 27 -6.63 -12.01 10.29
CA GLU A 27 -7.75 -11.30 10.92
C GLU A 27 -8.14 -10.03 10.17
N TRP A 28 -7.21 -9.11 9.96
CA TRP A 28 -7.55 -7.84 9.31
C TRP A 28 -7.87 -7.99 7.81
N ILE A 29 -7.25 -8.94 7.09
CA ILE A 29 -7.59 -9.20 5.68
C ILE A 29 -8.98 -9.82 5.57
N ALA A 30 -9.34 -10.74 6.49
CA ALA A 30 -10.68 -11.30 6.55
C ALA A 30 -11.74 -10.23 6.79
N GLU A 31 -11.49 -9.32 7.74
CA GLU A 31 -12.37 -8.19 8.03
C GLU A 31 -12.54 -7.27 6.81
N CYS A 32 -11.43 -6.91 6.15
CA CYS A 32 -11.48 -6.14 4.91
C CYS A 32 -12.30 -6.84 3.82
N ARG A 33 -12.23 -8.17 3.75
CA ARG A 33 -12.97 -8.96 2.77
C ARG A 33 -14.48 -8.83 2.94
N GLU A 34 -14.98 -8.81 4.18
CA GLU A 34 -16.41 -8.65 4.47
C GLU A 34 -16.94 -7.30 4.01
N HIS A 35 -16.14 -6.24 4.10
CA HIS A 35 -16.52 -4.89 3.69
C HIS A 35 -16.32 -4.59 2.20
N LEU A 36 -15.62 -5.44 1.46
CA LEU A 36 -15.49 -5.31 0.00
C LEU A 36 -16.76 -5.75 -0.73
N THR A 37 -17.14 -4.99 -1.75
CA THR A 37 -18.16 -5.43 -2.72
C THR A 37 -17.66 -6.67 -3.48
N GLU A 38 -18.56 -7.41 -4.10
CA GLU A 38 -18.22 -8.63 -4.82
C GLU A 38 -17.20 -8.44 -5.96
N ASN A 39 -17.21 -7.28 -6.60
CA ASN A 39 -16.23 -6.88 -7.61
C ASN A 39 -15.11 -5.97 -7.05
N GLY A 40 -15.05 -5.84 -5.74
CA GLY A 40 -14.06 -5.02 -5.04
C GLY A 40 -12.65 -5.58 -5.13
N THR A 41 -11.68 -4.70 -4.99
CA THR A 41 -10.25 -5.04 -4.96
C THR A 41 -9.59 -4.48 -3.73
N ILE A 42 -8.51 -5.11 -3.31
CA ILE A 42 -7.66 -4.68 -2.20
C ILE A 42 -6.23 -4.46 -2.70
N TRP A 43 -5.59 -3.43 -2.14
CA TRP A 43 -4.20 -3.09 -2.41
C TRP A 43 -3.43 -3.06 -1.09
N ILE A 44 -2.39 -3.85 -0.98
CA ILE A 44 -1.61 -3.99 0.25
C ILE A 44 -0.15 -3.76 -0.06
N SER A 45 0.43 -2.74 0.55
CA SER A 45 1.87 -2.46 0.43
C SER A 45 2.63 -3.03 1.61
N GLY A 46 3.83 -3.56 1.34
CA GLY A 46 4.68 -4.08 2.39
C GLY A 46 6.12 -4.27 1.93
N THR A 47 6.98 -4.44 2.91
CA THR A 47 8.37 -4.87 2.70
C THR A 47 8.46 -6.40 2.70
N TYR A 48 9.64 -6.94 2.40
CA TYR A 48 9.89 -8.39 2.44
C TYR A 48 9.59 -9.03 3.80
N HIS A 49 9.57 -8.26 4.89
CA HIS A 49 9.28 -8.79 6.23
C HIS A 49 7.83 -9.27 6.40
N ASN A 50 6.89 -8.72 5.63
CA ASN A 50 5.46 -9.00 5.81
C ASN A 50 4.76 -9.45 4.53
N ILE A 51 5.21 -9.02 3.36
CA ILE A 51 4.46 -9.18 2.11
C ILE A 51 4.18 -10.64 1.74
N PHE A 52 5.07 -11.57 2.11
CA PHE A 52 4.89 -13.00 1.83
C PHE A 52 3.78 -13.61 2.68
N SER A 53 3.69 -13.23 3.96
CA SER A 53 2.57 -13.62 4.83
C SER A 53 1.26 -13.08 4.28
N VAL A 54 1.20 -11.81 3.91
CA VAL A 54 0.03 -11.17 3.28
C VAL A 54 -0.41 -11.92 2.02
N ALA A 55 0.51 -12.26 1.12
CA ALA A 55 0.19 -12.99 -0.12
C ALA A 55 -0.41 -14.37 0.16
N ASN A 56 0.15 -15.09 1.14
CA ASN A 56 -0.35 -16.38 1.58
C ASN A 56 -1.78 -16.27 2.15
N LYS A 57 -2.01 -15.31 3.05
CA LYS A 57 -3.33 -15.10 3.68
C LYS A 57 -4.39 -14.64 2.68
N LEU A 58 -4.06 -13.77 1.74
CA LEU A 58 -4.97 -13.40 0.65
C LEU A 58 -5.43 -14.65 -0.13
N THR A 59 -4.52 -15.55 -0.45
CA THR A 59 -4.83 -16.79 -1.18
C THR A 59 -5.71 -17.72 -0.35
N GLN A 60 -5.37 -17.93 0.93
CA GLN A 60 -6.14 -18.77 1.86
C GLN A 60 -7.56 -18.22 2.07
N LEU A 61 -7.74 -16.92 2.14
CA LEU A 61 -9.03 -16.25 2.26
C LEU A 61 -9.80 -16.14 0.93
N GLY A 62 -9.34 -16.78 -0.14
CA GLY A 62 -10.05 -16.88 -1.42
C GLY A 62 -9.98 -15.65 -2.31
N PHE A 63 -9.07 -14.72 -2.06
CA PHE A 63 -8.78 -13.65 -3.02
C PHE A 63 -8.03 -14.19 -4.23
N LYS A 64 -8.23 -13.56 -5.38
CA LYS A 64 -7.39 -13.76 -6.55
C LYS A 64 -6.37 -12.63 -6.66
N ILE A 65 -5.09 -12.94 -6.45
CA ILE A 65 -4.00 -11.99 -6.72
C ILE A 65 -3.97 -11.69 -8.22
N LEU A 66 -3.97 -10.41 -8.56
CA LEU A 66 -3.93 -9.88 -9.93
C LEU A 66 -2.51 -9.53 -10.32
N ASN A 67 -1.81 -8.77 -9.46
CA ASN A 67 -0.41 -8.39 -9.64
C ASN A 67 0.33 -8.35 -8.29
N VAL A 68 1.62 -8.63 -8.34
CA VAL A 68 2.59 -8.24 -7.32
C VAL A 68 3.47 -7.17 -7.95
N ILE A 69 3.22 -5.93 -7.57
CA ILE A 69 3.90 -4.77 -8.15
C ILE A 69 5.17 -4.49 -7.34
N THR A 70 6.27 -4.29 -8.04
CA THR A 70 7.52 -3.82 -7.47
C THR A 70 7.60 -2.30 -7.57
N TRP A 71 7.44 -1.61 -6.45
CA TRP A 71 7.74 -0.19 -6.39
C TRP A 71 9.24 0.02 -6.21
N ALA A 72 9.92 0.38 -7.29
CA ALA A 72 11.34 0.71 -7.33
C ALA A 72 11.53 2.20 -6.98
N LYS A 73 12.09 2.47 -5.80
CA LYS A 73 12.38 3.82 -5.32
C LYS A 73 13.54 4.42 -6.11
N THR A 74 13.35 5.60 -6.67
CA THR A 74 14.41 6.29 -7.43
C THR A 74 15.46 6.95 -6.53
N ASN A 75 15.16 7.09 -5.23
CA ASN A 75 16.00 7.71 -4.21
C ASN A 75 16.07 6.88 -2.92
N PRO A 76 16.51 5.60 -2.99
CA PRO A 76 16.59 4.75 -1.80
C PRO A 76 17.66 5.25 -0.83
N PRO A 77 17.48 5.06 0.48
CA PRO A 77 18.54 5.36 1.45
C PRO A 77 19.72 4.40 1.28
N PRO A 78 20.96 4.86 1.51
CA PRO A 78 22.14 4.00 1.39
C PRO A 78 22.14 2.89 2.47
N ASN A 79 22.71 1.75 2.13
CA ASN A 79 23.01 0.70 3.12
C ASN A 79 24.30 1.02 3.87
N ILE A 80 24.18 1.48 5.11
CA ILE A 80 25.32 1.89 5.95
C ILE A 80 26.20 0.71 6.33
N SER A 81 25.64 -0.52 6.44
CA SER A 81 26.40 -1.71 6.84
C SER A 81 27.32 -2.25 5.76
N CYS A 82 27.04 -1.94 4.48
CA CYS A 82 27.80 -2.42 3.30
C CYS A 82 27.94 -3.96 3.22
N ARG A 83 27.02 -4.72 3.85
CA ARG A 83 27.07 -6.19 3.92
C ARG A 83 26.06 -6.90 3.02
N TYR A 84 25.12 -6.15 2.43
CA TYR A 84 24.08 -6.63 1.53
C TYR A 84 23.66 -5.50 0.58
N PHE A 85 22.86 -5.83 -0.42
CA PHE A 85 22.36 -4.84 -1.37
C PHE A 85 21.46 -3.81 -0.69
N THR A 86 21.47 -2.56 -1.16
CA THR A 86 20.57 -1.52 -0.69
C THR A 86 19.12 -1.89 -1.00
N TYR A 87 18.26 -1.82 0.01
CA TYR A 87 16.82 -2.01 -0.18
C TYR A 87 16.22 -0.82 -0.93
N SER A 88 16.01 -1.01 -2.21
CA SER A 88 15.46 0.01 -3.11
C SER A 88 14.02 -0.25 -3.52
N THR A 89 13.42 -1.34 -3.05
CA THR A 89 12.07 -1.74 -3.46
C THR A 89 11.15 -1.96 -2.27
N GLU A 90 9.86 -1.72 -2.51
CA GLU A 90 8.75 -2.25 -1.72
C GLU A 90 7.79 -2.97 -2.66
N PHE A 91 6.98 -3.86 -2.10
CA PHE A 91 6.00 -4.63 -2.86
C PHE A 91 4.58 -4.11 -2.61
N ILE A 92 3.73 -4.22 -3.63
CA ILE A 92 2.32 -3.89 -3.53
C ILE A 92 1.54 -5.02 -4.17
N ILE A 93 0.72 -5.70 -3.38
CA ILE A 93 -0.15 -6.75 -3.87
C ILE A 93 -1.49 -6.13 -4.25
N TRP A 94 -1.94 -6.39 -5.46
CA TRP A 94 -3.29 -6.10 -5.92
C TRP A 94 -4.07 -7.40 -6.06
N ALA A 95 -5.18 -7.50 -5.35
CA ALA A 95 -6.02 -8.69 -5.38
C ALA A 95 -7.51 -8.32 -5.48
N ARG A 96 -8.32 -9.23 -6.05
CA ARG A 96 -9.78 -9.08 -6.10
C ARG A 96 -10.48 -10.08 -5.19
N LYS A 97 -11.62 -9.66 -4.60
CA LYS A 97 -12.42 -10.47 -3.68
C LYS A 97 -12.92 -11.75 -4.33
N CYS A 98 -13.63 -11.65 -5.44
CA CYS A 98 -14.24 -12.79 -6.09
C CYS A 98 -13.47 -13.19 -7.37
N PRO A 99 -12.91 -14.41 -7.44
CA PRO A 99 -12.19 -14.88 -8.63
C PRO A 99 -13.04 -14.95 -9.90
N LYS A 100 -14.36 -15.08 -9.74
CA LYS A 100 -15.32 -15.26 -10.85
C LYS A 100 -15.95 -13.96 -11.36
N LYS A 101 -15.86 -12.86 -10.58
CA LYS A 101 -16.46 -11.58 -10.98
C LYS A 101 -15.39 -10.61 -11.48
N PRO A 102 -15.64 -9.90 -12.60
CA PRO A 102 -14.69 -8.92 -13.11
C PRO A 102 -14.60 -7.73 -12.14
N HIS A 103 -13.40 -7.28 -11.89
CA HIS A 103 -13.12 -6.03 -11.18
C HIS A 103 -13.01 -4.88 -12.19
N TYR A 104 -13.06 -3.64 -11.70
CA TYR A 104 -12.79 -2.48 -12.52
C TYR A 104 -11.27 -2.28 -12.67
N PHE A 105 -10.82 -2.05 -13.91
CA PHE A 105 -9.48 -1.61 -14.24
C PHE A 105 -9.54 -0.55 -15.33
N ASN A 106 -8.96 0.61 -15.08
CA ASN A 106 -8.94 1.73 -16.02
C ASN A 106 -7.75 1.60 -16.98
N TYR A 107 -7.83 0.58 -17.85
CA TYR A 107 -6.75 0.23 -18.76
C TYR A 107 -6.33 1.40 -19.67
N ASP A 108 -7.28 2.10 -20.27
CA ASP A 108 -6.99 3.17 -21.21
C ASP A 108 -6.28 4.35 -20.54
N LEU A 109 -6.71 4.75 -19.34
CA LEU A 109 -6.02 5.78 -18.57
C LEU A 109 -4.61 5.34 -18.16
N MET A 110 -4.44 4.09 -17.71
CA MET A 110 -3.12 3.58 -17.34
C MET A 110 -2.18 3.55 -18.54
N LYS A 111 -2.67 3.18 -19.71
CA LYS A 111 -1.93 3.22 -20.96
C LYS A 111 -1.56 4.66 -21.36
N LEU A 112 -2.50 5.60 -21.26
CA LEU A 112 -2.25 7.02 -21.53
C LEU A 112 -1.17 7.60 -20.63
N LEU A 113 -1.23 7.29 -19.32
CA LEU A 113 -0.23 7.75 -18.33
C LEU A 113 1.15 7.10 -18.52
N ASN A 114 1.25 6.05 -19.33
CA ASN A 114 2.47 5.34 -19.66
C ASN A 114 2.85 5.51 -21.14
N GLU A 115 2.80 6.73 -21.68
CA GLU A 115 3.18 7.06 -23.06
C GLU A 115 2.47 6.21 -24.13
N ASN A 116 1.20 5.90 -23.93
CA ASN A 116 0.40 5.01 -24.76
C ASN A 116 0.90 3.57 -24.85
N LYS A 117 1.78 3.15 -23.94
CA LYS A 117 2.23 1.77 -23.78
C LYS A 117 1.55 1.11 -22.59
N GLN A 118 1.40 -0.20 -22.65
CA GLN A 118 0.86 -0.97 -21.54
C GLN A 118 1.73 -0.78 -20.28
N MET A 119 1.11 -0.40 -19.17
CA MET A 119 1.83 -0.22 -17.91
C MET A 119 2.21 -1.56 -17.32
N THR A 120 3.45 -1.69 -16.86
CA THR A 120 3.99 -2.91 -16.25
C THR A 120 3.84 -2.91 -14.74
N ASP A 121 4.23 -3.99 -14.10
CA ASP A 121 4.22 -4.21 -12.65
C ASP A 121 5.50 -3.72 -11.94
N VAL A 122 6.39 -3.04 -12.66
CA VAL A 122 7.54 -2.34 -12.07
C VAL A 122 7.31 -0.83 -12.14
N TRP A 123 7.06 -0.22 -10.98
CA TRP A 123 6.78 1.21 -10.89
C TRP A 123 7.98 1.96 -10.33
N ARG A 124 8.58 2.83 -11.14
CA ARG A 124 9.67 3.70 -10.75
C ARG A 124 9.10 5.02 -10.24
N LEU A 125 9.06 5.17 -8.93
CA LEU A 125 8.56 6.38 -8.26
C LEU A 125 9.49 6.74 -7.11
N PRO A 126 9.70 8.04 -6.82
CA PRO A 126 10.48 8.45 -5.66
C PRO A 126 9.78 8.00 -4.36
N ALA A 127 10.58 7.82 -3.32
CA ALA A 127 10.04 7.81 -1.97
C ALA A 127 9.47 9.20 -1.65
N ILE A 128 8.72 9.28 -0.54
CA ILE A 128 8.03 10.52 -0.14
C ILE A 128 8.95 11.74 -0.19
N ALA A 129 8.47 12.82 -0.79
CA ALA A 129 9.17 14.09 -0.86
C ALA A 129 9.11 14.84 0.49
N ARG A 130 10.07 15.76 0.72
CA ARG A 130 10.12 16.51 1.99
C ARG A 130 8.87 17.36 2.21
N TRP A 131 8.30 17.94 1.16
CA TRP A 131 7.09 18.75 1.25
C TRP A 131 5.83 17.93 1.59
N GLU A 132 5.76 16.66 1.18
CA GLU A 132 4.66 15.77 1.55
C GLU A 132 4.66 15.42 3.05
N LYS A 133 5.80 15.54 3.72
CA LYS A 133 5.94 15.31 5.16
C LYS A 133 5.46 16.48 6.01
N SER A 134 5.16 17.63 5.43
CA SER A 134 4.69 18.82 6.15
C SER A 134 3.23 18.71 6.59
N GLN A 135 2.45 17.84 5.98
CA GLN A 135 1.02 17.61 6.26
C GLN A 135 0.77 16.53 7.33
N GLY A 136 1.82 16.02 7.97
CA GLY A 136 1.75 14.99 9.01
C GLY A 136 2.97 14.07 8.93
N LYS A 137 3.64 13.83 10.07
CA LYS A 137 4.86 13.00 10.14
C LYS A 137 4.52 11.57 10.51
N HIS A 138 4.00 10.78 9.56
CA HIS A 138 3.89 9.35 9.78
C HIS A 138 5.16 8.63 9.28
N PRO A 139 5.78 7.73 10.07
CA PRO A 139 7.05 7.09 9.71
C PRO A 139 7.00 6.28 8.41
N THR A 140 5.84 5.72 8.07
CA THR A 140 5.63 4.83 6.91
C THR A 140 4.73 5.43 5.84
N GLN A 141 4.57 6.77 5.83
CA GLN A 141 3.76 7.47 4.83
C GLN A 141 4.16 7.09 3.40
N LYS A 142 3.17 6.84 2.53
CA LYS A 142 3.38 6.55 1.10
C LYS A 142 3.29 7.83 0.27
N PRO A 143 4.03 7.93 -0.85
CA PRO A 143 3.96 9.10 -1.71
C PRO A 143 2.59 9.23 -2.38
N LEU A 144 2.10 10.46 -2.49
CA LEU A 144 0.80 10.79 -3.09
C LEU A 144 0.68 10.23 -4.52
N ALA A 145 1.76 10.31 -5.31
CA ALA A 145 1.80 9.80 -6.68
C ALA A 145 1.51 8.30 -6.78
N LEU A 146 1.97 7.51 -5.79
CA LEU A 146 1.71 6.08 -5.74
C LEU A 146 0.22 5.80 -5.48
N LEU A 147 -0.36 6.45 -4.48
CA LEU A 147 -1.77 6.27 -4.11
C LEU A 147 -2.72 6.80 -5.19
N THR A 148 -2.38 7.93 -5.81
CA THR A 148 -3.10 8.45 -6.98
C THR A 148 -3.17 7.42 -8.11
N ARG A 149 -2.06 6.77 -8.45
CA ARG A 149 -2.02 5.73 -9.48
C ARG A 149 -2.91 4.54 -9.13
N ILE A 150 -2.84 4.04 -7.90
CA ILE A 150 -3.67 2.94 -7.39
C ILE A 150 -5.16 3.29 -7.53
N ILE A 151 -5.56 4.46 -7.06
CA ILE A 151 -6.95 4.90 -7.07
C ILE A 151 -7.46 5.07 -8.50
N LEU A 152 -6.70 5.71 -9.37
CA LEU A 152 -7.06 5.88 -10.78
C LEU A 152 -7.18 4.55 -11.53
N ALA A 153 -6.31 3.59 -11.22
CA ALA A 153 -6.31 2.28 -11.85
C ALA A 153 -7.55 1.45 -11.51
N SER A 154 -7.99 1.48 -10.24
CA SER A 154 -8.91 0.47 -9.72
C SER A 154 -10.28 1.00 -9.25
N THR A 155 -10.55 2.33 -9.37
CA THR A 155 -11.81 2.91 -8.91
C THR A 155 -12.38 3.92 -9.91
N LYS A 156 -13.72 3.99 -9.98
CA LYS A 156 -14.43 5.06 -10.69
C LYS A 156 -14.64 6.30 -9.81
N PRO A 157 -14.84 7.49 -10.36
CA PRO A 157 -15.29 8.65 -9.58
C PRO A 157 -16.51 8.30 -8.72
N GLY A 158 -16.57 8.81 -7.49
CA GLY A 158 -17.62 8.53 -6.52
C GLY A 158 -17.54 7.19 -5.81
N ALA A 159 -16.60 6.32 -6.15
CA ALA A 159 -16.38 5.05 -5.44
C ALA A 159 -15.94 5.26 -3.99
N TRP A 160 -16.28 4.34 -3.11
CA TRP A 160 -15.78 4.30 -1.74
C TRP A 160 -14.39 3.65 -1.67
N ILE A 161 -13.52 4.26 -0.89
CA ILE A 161 -12.19 3.76 -0.55
C ILE A 161 -12.13 3.66 0.98
N LEU A 162 -11.78 2.47 1.47
CA LEU A 162 -11.51 2.20 2.87
C LEU A 162 -9.99 2.03 3.06
N ASP A 163 -9.41 2.75 4.01
CA ASP A 163 -8.05 2.53 4.47
C ASP A 163 -8.06 2.23 5.98
N PRO A 164 -7.90 0.96 6.38
CA PRO A 164 -7.93 0.57 7.80
C PRO A 164 -6.64 0.91 8.55
N PHE A 165 -5.63 1.45 7.87
CA PHE A 165 -4.35 1.89 8.42
C PHE A 165 -4.00 3.28 7.89
N ALA A 166 -4.93 4.23 8.07
CA ALA A 166 -4.92 5.52 7.39
C ALA A 166 -3.68 6.38 7.68
N GLY A 167 -3.07 6.25 8.86
CA GLY A 167 -1.91 7.03 9.25
C GLY A 167 -2.12 8.53 9.02
N SER A 168 -1.22 9.15 8.25
CA SER A 168 -1.32 10.57 7.86
C SER A 168 -2.39 10.86 6.79
N SER A 169 -3.31 9.94 6.55
CA SER A 169 -4.42 10.06 5.58
C SER A 169 -4.03 10.44 4.15
N THR A 170 -2.82 10.07 3.69
CA THR A 170 -2.41 10.34 2.30
C THR A 170 -3.35 9.66 1.29
N THR A 171 -3.90 8.49 1.62
CA THR A 171 -4.93 7.82 0.82
C THR A 171 -6.19 8.68 0.74
N GLY A 172 -6.61 9.30 1.83
CA GLY A 172 -7.75 10.21 1.88
C GLY A 172 -7.55 11.46 1.04
N ILE A 173 -6.36 12.05 1.10
CA ILE A 173 -6.00 13.21 0.26
C ILE A 173 -6.08 12.81 -1.22
N ALA A 174 -5.49 11.69 -1.61
CA ALA A 174 -5.55 11.21 -2.99
C ALA A 174 -6.99 10.91 -3.43
N ALA A 175 -7.80 10.29 -2.58
CA ALA A 175 -9.19 9.97 -2.85
C ALA A 175 -10.02 11.25 -3.09
N ASN A 176 -9.91 12.24 -2.23
CA ASN A 176 -10.62 13.51 -2.33
C ASN A 176 -10.23 14.29 -3.59
N LEU A 177 -8.93 14.40 -3.88
CA LEU A 177 -8.44 15.07 -5.09
C LEU A 177 -8.99 14.43 -6.38
N LEU A 178 -9.29 13.14 -6.34
CA LEU A 178 -9.77 12.38 -7.48
C LEU A 178 -11.30 12.19 -7.48
N GLY A 179 -12.03 12.84 -6.56
CA GLY A 179 -13.49 12.73 -6.47
C GLY A 179 -13.98 11.36 -6.02
N ARG A 180 -13.24 10.67 -5.17
CA ARG A 180 -13.64 9.43 -4.48
C ARG A 180 -14.10 9.74 -3.07
N ARG A 181 -14.95 8.86 -2.53
CA ARG A 181 -15.36 8.90 -1.12
C ARG A 181 -14.32 8.14 -0.30
N PHE A 182 -14.02 8.61 0.89
CA PHE A 182 -12.97 8.03 1.73
C PHE A 182 -13.47 7.75 3.14
N LEU A 183 -13.07 6.61 3.67
CA LEU A 183 -13.18 6.25 5.08
C LEU A 183 -11.80 5.76 5.54
N GLY A 184 -11.18 6.49 6.46
CA GLY A 184 -9.91 6.12 7.08
C GLY A 184 -10.15 5.66 8.52
N ILE A 185 -9.42 4.63 8.94
CA ILE A 185 -9.38 4.15 10.31
C ILE A 185 -7.91 4.15 10.73
N ASP A 186 -7.63 4.60 11.96
CA ASP A 186 -6.32 4.49 12.57
C ASP A 186 -6.46 4.23 14.06
N LYS A 187 -5.53 3.48 14.64
CA LYS A 187 -5.47 3.19 16.07
C LYS A 187 -5.04 4.43 16.88
N GLU A 188 -4.17 5.23 16.29
CA GLU A 188 -3.56 6.37 16.96
C GLU A 188 -4.36 7.65 16.66
N LYS A 189 -5.04 8.17 17.67
CA LYS A 189 -5.89 9.37 17.56
C LYS A 189 -5.14 10.59 16.97
N GLN A 190 -3.85 10.72 17.28
CA GLN A 190 -3.00 11.83 16.80
C GLN A 190 -2.85 11.91 15.27
N TYR A 191 -3.23 10.87 14.53
CA TYR A 191 -3.21 10.84 13.07
C TYR A 191 -4.57 11.14 12.44
N LEU A 192 -5.62 11.24 13.27
CA LEU A 192 -7.00 11.48 12.82
C LEU A 192 -7.43 12.96 13.00
N GLU A 193 -6.61 13.77 13.66
CA GLU A 193 -6.80 15.22 13.86
C GLU A 193 -6.01 16.02 12.81
#